data_30181372e8fd2869c59e949dec87d844
#
_entry.id   30181372e8fd2869c59e949dec87d844
#
_cell.length_a   1.000
_cell.length_b   1.000
_cell.length_c   1.000
_cell.angle_alpha   90.00
_cell.angle_beta   90.00
_cell.angle_gamma   90.00
#
_symmetry.space_group_name_H-M   'P 1'
#
loop_
_entity.id
_entity.type
_entity.pdbx_description
1 polymer ?
#
loop_
_entity_poly.entity_id
_entity_poly.type
_entity_poly.pdbx_seq_one_letter_code
_entity_poly.pdbx_strand_id
1 'polypeptide(L)'
;MELIHVSGNTDCLLGKTAVGVYRIDDTRCILFDNGYSKEYDELVGSLKDAGLTPAGLIVSHAHIDHHGNSKRLREAFQIPLAMSLGEAGLIASQAALERYTNYFGRSEEEKISIDTEQRCPVDCIIQPEDTSVTLCGVTFPVHHLP
;
A
#
# COMPACT_ATOMS: atom_id res chain seq x y z
N MET A 1 -12.20 5.06 10.12
CA MET A 1 -12.68 4.66 8.77
C MET A 1 -13.83 3.67 8.91
N GLU A 2 -14.80 3.71 8.02
CA GLU A 2 -15.88 2.74 7.97
C GLU A 2 -15.45 1.53 7.14
N LEU A 3 -15.60 0.31 7.68
CA LEU A 3 -15.36 -0.94 6.95
C LEU A 3 -16.68 -1.43 6.37
N ILE A 4 -16.77 -1.51 5.06
CA ILE A 4 -17.94 -2.01 4.34
C ILE A 4 -17.62 -3.33 3.63
N HIS A 5 -18.55 -4.27 3.68
CA HIS A 5 -18.43 -5.51 2.91
C HIS A 5 -18.77 -5.27 1.44
N VAL A 6 -17.89 -5.74 0.55
CA VAL A 6 -18.08 -5.59 -0.90
C VAL A 6 -18.61 -6.90 -1.51
N SER A 7 -17.84 -7.98 -1.42
CA SER A 7 -18.22 -9.29 -1.96
C SER A 7 -17.23 -10.37 -1.55
N GLY A 8 -17.70 -11.58 -1.26
CA GLY A 8 -16.83 -12.72 -0.93
C GLY A 8 -15.91 -12.40 0.25
N ASN A 9 -14.59 -12.47 0.05
CA ASN A 9 -13.59 -12.15 1.07
C ASN A 9 -13.12 -10.68 1.02
N THR A 10 -13.79 -9.83 0.24
CA THR A 10 -13.38 -8.46 0.01
C THR A 10 -14.25 -7.47 0.75
N ASP A 11 -13.60 -6.66 1.56
CA ASP A 11 -14.16 -5.48 2.22
C ASP A 11 -13.46 -4.22 1.69
N CYS A 12 -13.95 -3.05 2.07
CA CYS A 12 -13.35 -1.76 1.75
C CYS A 12 -13.40 -0.85 2.99
N LEU A 13 -12.28 -0.24 3.33
CA LEU A 13 -12.19 0.84 4.30
C LEU A 13 -12.36 2.19 3.58
N LEU A 14 -13.36 2.93 4.00
CA LEU A 14 -13.66 4.25 3.44
C LEU A 14 -12.87 5.32 4.19
N GLY A 15 -11.78 5.78 3.57
CA GLY A 15 -10.99 6.95 3.95
C GLY A 15 -11.14 8.05 2.89
N LYS A 16 -10.18 8.96 2.83
CA LYS A 16 -10.08 9.92 1.72
C LYS A 16 -9.80 9.19 0.40
N THR A 17 -8.98 8.16 0.46
CA THR A 17 -8.81 7.17 -0.59
C THR A 17 -9.31 5.83 -0.06
N ALA A 18 -10.06 5.10 -0.86
CA ALA A 18 -10.58 3.79 -0.48
C ALA A 18 -9.43 2.77 -0.37
N VAL A 19 -9.43 1.98 0.70
CA VAL A 19 -8.47 0.90 0.93
C VAL A 19 -9.18 -0.43 0.81
N GLY A 20 -8.78 -1.25 -0.18
CA GLY A 20 -9.31 -2.60 -0.32
C GLY A 20 -8.76 -3.51 0.77
N VAL A 21 -9.61 -4.38 1.32
CA VAL A 21 -9.26 -5.33 2.37
C VAL A 21 -9.67 -6.72 1.93
N TYR A 22 -8.70 -7.57 1.61
CA TYR A 22 -8.96 -8.97 1.27
C TYR A 22 -8.70 -9.85 2.49
N ARG A 23 -9.72 -10.51 3.02
CA ARG A 23 -9.59 -11.44 4.14
C ARG A 23 -8.95 -12.76 3.68
N ILE A 24 -7.77 -13.06 4.20
CA ILE A 24 -7.12 -14.36 4.02
C ILE A 24 -7.84 -15.40 4.86
N ASP A 25 -8.17 -15.02 6.09
CA ASP A 25 -8.89 -15.80 7.09
C ASP A 25 -9.64 -14.86 8.06
N ASP A 26 -10.11 -15.38 9.17
CA ASP A 26 -10.90 -14.62 10.16
C ASP A 26 -10.10 -13.49 10.85
N THR A 27 -8.78 -13.54 10.81
CA THR A 27 -7.89 -12.62 11.56
C THR A 27 -6.87 -11.89 10.71
N ARG A 28 -6.63 -12.31 9.46
CA ARG A 28 -5.57 -11.76 8.60
C ARG A 28 -6.13 -11.23 7.29
N CYS A 29 -5.53 -10.15 6.81
CA CYS A 29 -5.91 -9.57 5.53
C CYS A 29 -4.70 -9.09 4.70
N ILE A 30 -4.93 -8.95 3.40
CA ILE A 30 -4.06 -8.21 2.47
C ILE A 30 -4.74 -6.88 2.17
N LEU A 31 -3.98 -5.79 2.25
CA LEU A 31 -4.48 -4.47 1.88
C LEU A 31 -4.14 -4.15 0.43
N PHE A 32 -5.12 -3.63 -0.29
CA PHE A 32 -4.96 -3.02 -1.61
C PHE A 32 -4.97 -1.52 -1.46
N ASP A 33 -3.81 -0.89 -1.72
CA ASP A 33 -3.50 0.48 -1.33
C ASP A 33 -3.56 0.69 0.19
N ASN A 34 -3.21 1.86 0.68
CA ASN A 34 -3.19 2.08 2.13
C ASN A 34 -3.39 3.55 2.57
N GLY A 35 -3.88 4.40 1.66
CA GLY A 35 -4.27 5.77 1.99
C GLY A 35 -3.11 6.73 2.30
N TYR A 36 -3.46 7.92 2.72
CA TYR A 36 -2.51 8.96 3.13
C TYR A 36 -1.84 8.63 4.47
N SER A 37 -0.59 9.05 4.64
CA SER A 37 0.18 8.86 5.88
C SER A 37 -0.54 9.40 7.13
N LYS A 38 -1.31 10.47 6.99
CA LYS A 38 -2.10 11.08 8.07
C LYS A 38 -3.27 10.22 8.56
N GLU A 39 -3.67 9.22 7.77
CA GLU A 39 -4.78 8.31 8.09
C GLU A 39 -4.32 7.00 8.75
N TYR A 40 -3.02 6.86 9.04
CA TYR A 40 -2.43 5.61 9.57
C TYR A 40 -3.14 5.08 10.82
N ASP A 41 -3.30 5.92 11.84
CA ASP A 41 -3.86 5.49 13.11
C ASP A 41 -5.33 5.09 12.97
N GLU A 42 -6.07 5.79 12.11
CA GLU A 42 -7.45 5.48 11.79
C GLU A 42 -7.57 4.17 11.00
N LEU A 43 -6.67 3.95 10.02
CA LEU A 43 -6.60 2.72 9.24
C LEU A 43 -6.34 1.51 10.15
N VAL A 44 -5.27 1.58 10.97
CA VAL A 44 -4.89 0.49 11.87
C VAL A 44 -5.94 0.26 12.95
N GLY A 45 -6.51 1.33 13.50
CA GLY A 45 -7.61 1.25 14.47
C GLY A 45 -8.83 0.53 13.90
N SER A 46 -9.26 0.90 12.69
CA SER A 46 -10.41 0.27 12.02
C SER A 46 -10.19 -1.22 11.73
N LEU A 47 -8.99 -1.61 11.30
CA LEU A 47 -8.63 -3.01 11.11
C LEU A 47 -8.67 -3.78 12.44
N LYS A 48 -8.10 -3.19 13.49
CA LYS A 48 -8.10 -3.79 14.83
C LYS A 48 -9.52 -3.99 15.38
N ASP A 49 -10.40 -3.00 15.21
CA ASP A 49 -11.80 -3.08 15.64
C ASP A 49 -12.56 -4.18 14.87
N ALA A 50 -12.16 -4.45 13.62
CA ALA A 50 -12.67 -5.56 12.81
C ALA A 50 -12.00 -6.91 13.12
N GLY A 51 -11.07 -6.98 14.07
CA GLY A 51 -10.31 -8.18 14.42
C GLY A 51 -9.29 -8.60 13.36
N LEU A 52 -8.87 -7.69 12.47
CA LEU A 52 -7.98 -7.97 11.35
C LEU A 52 -6.57 -7.44 11.58
N THR A 53 -5.59 -8.23 11.18
CA THR A 53 -4.17 -7.86 11.15
C THR A 53 -3.67 -7.90 9.71
N PRO A 54 -3.03 -6.84 9.20
CA PRO A 54 -2.40 -6.87 7.88
C PRO A 54 -1.32 -7.95 7.82
N ALA A 55 -1.33 -8.75 6.75
CA ALA A 55 -0.32 -9.77 6.46
C ALA A 55 0.48 -9.45 5.19
N GLY A 56 0.00 -8.55 4.35
CA GLY A 56 0.68 -8.11 3.14
C GLY A 56 0.02 -6.88 2.53
N LEU A 57 0.76 -6.21 1.65
CA LEU A 57 0.31 -5.03 0.91
C LEU A 57 0.45 -5.27 -0.58
N ILE A 58 -0.55 -4.90 -1.35
CA ILE A 58 -0.48 -4.72 -2.81
C ILE A 58 -0.82 -3.27 -3.09
N VAL A 59 0.09 -2.54 -3.71
CA VAL A 59 -0.10 -1.12 -4.00
C VAL A 59 -0.17 -0.90 -5.50
N SER A 60 -1.21 -0.21 -5.93
CA SER A 60 -1.50 0.01 -7.34
C SER A 60 -0.48 0.92 -8.02
N HIS A 61 -0.12 2.03 -7.38
CA HIS A 61 0.84 3.01 -7.90
C HIS A 61 1.43 3.92 -6.82
N ALA A 62 2.45 4.69 -7.18
CA ALA A 62 3.31 5.43 -6.26
C ALA A 62 2.77 6.80 -5.81
N HIS A 63 1.48 7.12 -6.00
CA HIS A 63 0.91 8.34 -5.43
C HIS A 63 0.71 8.21 -3.93
N ILE A 64 0.97 9.31 -3.20
CA ILE A 64 1.00 9.31 -1.73
C ILE A 64 -0.35 8.93 -1.08
N ASP A 65 -1.45 9.14 -1.74
CA ASP A 65 -2.78 8.74 -1.30
C ASP A 65 -3.08 7.25 -1.49
N HIS A 66 -2.19 6.52 -2.15
CA HIS A 66 -2.27 5.07 -2.35
C HIS A 66 -1.22 4.28 -1.57
N HIS A 67 -0.01 4.83 -1.42
CA HIS A 67 1.09 4.16 -0.72
C HIS A 67 1.58 4.86 0.55
N GLY A 68 0.90 5.90 1.01
CA GLY A 68 1.36 6.77 2.10
C GLY A 68 1.68 6.07 3.42
N ASN A 69 1.10 4.91 3.66
CA ASN A 69 1.35 4.12 4.87
C ASN A 69 2.20 2.86 4.64
N SER A 70 2.67 2.61 3.41
CA SER A 70 3.39 1.37 3.06
C SER A 70 4.59 1.11 3.96
N LYS A 71 5.45 2.10 4.15
CA LYS A 71 6.65 1.98 5.00
C LYS A 71 6.28 1.67 6.45
N ARG A 72 5.38 2.43 7.04
CA ARG A 72 4.96 2.27 8.44
C ARG A 72 4.29 0.92 8.67
N LEU A 73 3.41 0.48 7.77
CA LEU A 73 2.74 -0.82 7.86
C LEU A 73 3.75 -1.98 7.74
N ARG A 74 4.70 -1.89 6.78
CA ARG A 74 5.75 -2.91 6.63
C ARG A 74 6.59 -3.03 7.89
N GLU A 75 7.02 -1.91 8.47
CA GLU A 75 7.84 -1.89 9.68
C GLU A 75 7.07 -2.37 10.91
N ALA A 76 5.82 -1.92 11.08
CA ALA A 76 5.01 -2.27 12.24
C ALA A 76 4.57 -3.74 12.26
N PHE A 77 4.20 -4.29 11.10
CA PHE A 77 3.65 -5.64 10.99
C PHE A 77 4.62 -6.65 10.38
N GLN A 78 5.84 -6.22 9.94
CA GLN A 78 6.85 -7.06 9.30
C GLN A 78 6.30 -7.82 8.08
N ILE A 79 5.58 -7.10 7.21
CA ILE A 79 4.82 -7.66 6.09
C ILE A 79 5.41 -7.28 4.72
N PRO A 80 5.23 -8.14 3.71
CA PRO A 80 5.71 -7.87 2.35
C PRO A 80 4.83 -6.84 1.62
N LEU A 81 5.47 -6.12 0.69
CA LEU A 81 4.84 -5.20 -0.26
C LEU A 81 5.04 -5.69 -1.69
N ALA A 82 3.95 -5.75 -2.45
CA ALA A 82 3.95 -6.02 -3.89
C ALA A 82 3.55 -4.76 -4.67
N MET A 83 4.29 -4.48 -5.77
CA MET A 83 3.99 -3.41 -6.73
C MET A 83 4.47 -3.79 -8.13
N SER A 84 3.95 -3.14 -9.15
CA SER A 84 4.50 -3.24 -10.50
C SER A 84 5.93 -2.71 -10.58
N LEU A 85 6.71 -3.22 -11.53
CA LEU A 85 8.12 -2.85 -11.71
C LEU A 85 8.32 -1.33 -11.85
N GLY A 86 7.49 -0.68 -12.65
CA GLY A 86 7.57 0.76 -12.88
C GLY A 86 7.34 1.58 -11.61
N GLU A 87 6.28 1.26 -10.90
CA GLU A 87 5.89 1.96 -9.66
C GLU A 87 6.87 1.68 -8.50
N ALA A 88 7.32 0.43 -8.38
CA ALA A 88 8.35 0.06 -7.40
C ALA A 88 9.65 0.84 -7.60
N GLY A 89 10.05 1.07 -8.85
CA GLY A 89 11.22 1.88 -9.19
C GLY A 89 11.14 3.32 -8.71
N LEU A 90 9.93 3.89 -8.63
CA LEU A 90 9.71 5.26 -8.18
C LEU A 90 9.94 5.42 -6.67
N ILE A 91 9.52 4.47 -5.85
CA ILE A 91 9.56 4.59 -4.37
C ILE A 91 10.75 3.89 -3.71
N ALA A 92 11.41 2.96 -4.39
CA ALA A 92 12.53 2.22 -3.82
C ALA A 92 13.85 3.01 -3.77
N SER A 93 14.01 4.01 -4.63
CA SER A 93 15.22 4.82 -4.77
C SER A 93 14.98 6.27 -4.37
N GLN A 94 15.84 6.81 -3.50
CA GLN A 94 15.80 8.22 -3.11
C GLN A 94 15.83 9.14 -4.33
N ALA A 95 16.77 8.91 -5.27
CA ALA A 95 16.90 9.74 -6.46
C ALA A 95 15.69 9.69 -7.40
N ALA A 96 15.04 8.53 -7.54
CA ALA A 96 13.83 8.40 -8.33
C ALA A 96 12.65 9.12 -7.66
N LEU A 97 12.50 8.94 -6.34
CA LEU A 97 11.45 9.56 -5.56
C LEU A 97 11.52 11.09 -5.57
N GLU A 98 12.73 11.66 -5.41
CA GLU A 98 12.96 13.10 -5.48
C GLU A 98 12.56 13.69 -6.85
N ARG A 99 12.89 12.99 -7.94
CA ARG A 99 12.47 13.40 -9.29
C ARG A 99 10.96 13.29 -9.48
N TYR A 100 10.38 12.18 -9.04
CA TYR A 100 8.96 11.90 -9.18
C TYR A 100 8.09 12.89 -8.40
N THR A 101 8.49 13.23 -7.18
CA THR A 101 7.75 14.15 -6.30
C THR A 101 8.03 15.62 -6.55
N ASN A 102 8.92 15.96 -7.49
CA ASN A 102 9.44 17.32 -7.65
C ASN A 102 9.98 17.89 -6.32
N TYR A 103 10.82 17.13 -5.65
CA TYR A 103 11.32 17.34 -4.29
C TYR A 103 11.80 18.78 -4.04
N PHE A 104 12.62 19.33 -4.93
CA PHE A 104 13.23 20.66 -4.75
C PHE A 104 12.22 21.83 -4.82
N GLY A 105 11.02 21.57 -5.36
CA GLY A 105 9.91 22.52 -5.38
C GLY A 105 8.97 22.43 -4.17
N ARG A 106 9.26 21.54 -3.22
CA ARG A 106 8.44 21.28 -2.04
C ARG A 106 8.86 22.12 -0.83
N SER A 107 7.93 22.31 0.11
CA SER A 107 8.24 22.85 1.43
C SER A 107 9.13 21.89 2.23
N GLU A 108 9.80 22.40 3.27
CA GLU A 108 10.64 21.54 4.12
C GLU A 108 9.84 20.45 4.84
N GLU A 109 8.61 20.72 5.25
CA GLU A 109 7.71 19.71 5.85
C GLU A 109 7.39 18.59 4.85
N GLU A 110 7.08 18.94 3.59
CA GLU A 110 6.83 17.94 2.54
C GLU A 110 8.08 17.12 2.22
N LYS A 111 9.28 17.73 2.20
CA LYS A 111 10.54 17.02 2.00
C LYS A 111 10.81 16.01 3.11
N ILE A 112 10.59 16.39 4.37
CA ILE A 112 10.73 15.49 5.52
C ILE A 112 9.77 14.29 5.37
N SER A 113 8.51 14.53 5.00
CA SER A 113 7.53 13.47 4.75
C SER A 113 7.97 12.53 3.61
N ILE A 114 8.45 13.07 2.50
CA ILE A 114 8.99 12.29 1.38
C ILE A 114 10.14 11.39 1.86
N ASP A 115 11.13 11.96 2.54
CA ASP A 115 12.32 11.26 2.96
C ASP A 115 12.04 10.18 4.03
N THR A 116 11.09 10.44 4.93
CA THR A 116 10.81 9.56 6.06
C THR A 116 9.68 8.57 5.84
N GLU A 117 8.67 8.92 5.05
CA GLU A 117 7.43 8.15 4.93
C GLU A 117 7.28 7.46 3.57
N GLN A 118 7.71 8.10 2.47
CA GLN A 118 7.40 7.62 1.13
C GLN A 118 8.41 6.62 0.57
N ARG A 119 9.68 6.73 0.94
CA ARG A 119 10.69 5.77 0.46
C ARG A 119 10.47 4.41 1.09
N CYS A 120 10.18 3.42 0.25
CA CYS A 120 9.86 2.08 0.71
C CYS A 120 10.38 1.04 -0.28
N PRO A 121 11.23 0.08 0.13
CA PRO A 121 11.62 -1.03 -0.72
C PRO A 121 10.43 -1.96 -0.96
N VAL A 122 10.38 -2.56 -2.17
CA VAL A 122 9.31 -3.46 -2.60
C VAL A 122 9.84 -4.89 -2.62
N ASP A 123 9.11 -5.82 -2.01
CA ASP A 123 9.56 -7.21 -1.85
C ASP A 123 9.16 -8.09 -3.03
N CYS A 124 7.97 -7.87 -3.58
CA CYS A 124 7.42 -8.64 -4.69
C CYS A 124 7.17 -7.70 -5.89
N ILE A 125 8.04 -7.82 -6.89
CA ILE A 125 7.94 -7.02 -8.13
C ILE A 125 7.04 -7.76 -9.12
N ILE A 126 5.95 -7.11 -9.52
CA ILE A 126 5.06 -7.60 -10.58
C ILE A 126 5.65 -7.14 -11.92
N GLN A 127 6.07 -8.10 -12.74
CA GLN A 127 6.67 -7.83 -14.04
C GLN A 127 5.60 -7.47 -15.09
N PRO A 128 5.96 -6.76 -16.17
CA PRO A 128 5.01 -6.41 -17.24
C PRO A 128 4.31 -7.60 -17.90
N GLU A 129 4.96 -8.76 -17.90
CA GLU A 129 4.44 -10.02 -18.47
C GLU A 129 3.65 -10.87 -17.47
N ASP A 130 3.66 -10.53 -16.18
CA ASP A 130 2.95 -11.32 -15.17
C ASP A 130 1.42 -11.19 -15.34
N THR A 131 0.75 -12.33 -15.30
CA THR A 131 -0.71 -12.42 -15.35
C THR A 131 -1.32 -12.69 -13.96
N SER A 132 -0.48 -12.91 -12.97
CA SER A 132 -0.89 -13.12 -11.58
C SER A 132 0.21 -12.71 -10.60
N VAL A 133 -0.17 -12.42 -9.37
CA VAL A 133 0.72 -12.20 -8.22
C VAL A 133 0.25 -13.07 -7.07
N THR A 134 1.19 -13.76 -6.42
CA THR A 134 0.92 -14.54 -5.20
C THR A 134 1.54 -13.83 -4.01
N LEU A 135 0.70 -13.49 -3.03
CA LEU A 135 1.13 -12.86 -1.78
C LEU A 135 0.42 -13.54 -0.60
N CYS A 136 1.17 -13.88 0.43
CA CYS A 136 0.64 -14.53 1.64
C CYS A 136 -0.21 -15.80 1.35
N GLY A 137 0.19 -16.57 0.34
CA GLY A 137 -0.53 -17.79 -0.08
C GLY A 137 -1.80 -17.56 -0.91
N VAL A 138 -2.13 -16.31 -1.23
CA VAL A 138 -3.27 -15.95 -2.08
C VAL A 138 -2.77 -15.50 -3.45
N THR A 139 -3.36 -16.03 -4.52
CA THR A 139 -3.05 -15.64 -5.90
C THR A 139 -4.14 -14.74 -6.47
N PHE A 140 -3.73 -13.57 -6.93
CA PHE A 140 -4.60 -12.59 -7.57
C PHE A 140 -4.28 -12.48 -9.06
N PRO A 141 -5.27 -12.39 -9.95
CA PRO A 141 -5.04 -12.06 -11.36
C PRO A 141 -4.49 -10.64 -11.48
N VAL A 142 -3.59 -10.42 -12.43
CA VAL A 142 -3.01 -9.11 -12.76
C VAL A 142 -3.47 -8.70 -14.14
N HIS A 143 -3.97 -7.48 -14.24
CA HIS A 143 -4.30 -6.83 -15.50
C HIS A 143 -3.55 -5.51 -15.57
N HIS A 144 -2.57 -5.42 -16.48
CA HIS A 144 -1.82 -4.19 -16.71
C HIS A 144 -2.70 -3.21 -17.49
N LEU A 145 -2.87 -2.02 -16.92
CA LEU A 145 -3.55 -0.92 -17.59
C LEU A 145 -2.52 -0.04 -18.30
N PRO A 146 -2.84 0.43 -19.52
CA PRO A 146 -1.95 1.32 -20.25
C PRO A 146 -1.81 2.70 -19.59
#